data_4cec6bf944aa1a6d36c031a8b3cd5aa9
#
_entry.id   4cec6bf944aa1a6d36c031a8b3cd5aa9
#
_cell.length_a   1.000
_cell.length_b   1.000
_cell.length_c   1.000
_cell.angle_alpha   90.00
_cell.angle_beta   90.00
_cell.angle_gamma   90.00
#
_symmetry.space_group_name_H-M   'P 1'
#
loop_
_entity.id
_entity.type
_entity.pdbx_description
1 polymer ?
#
loop_
_entity_poly.entity_id
_entity_poly.type
_entity_poly.pdbx_seq_one_letter_code
_entity_poly.pdbx_strand_id
1 'polypeptide(L)'
;MFFVQDSSYRLKESIAKCAIELFKTEGYNNVSVNEICEKVPVSRSVFYTMFKGKRSVLDYVVAKPQQNDEESFRKFADAENDFERIWQLFDRFITIALDFGPQLTSTLFIMQFESPQGIREA
;
A
#
# COMPACT_ATOMS: atom_id res chain seq x y z
N MET A 1 -12.05 -13.26 21.20
CA MET A 1 -12.39 -12.47 20.02
C MET A 1 -11.43 -11.34 19.74
N PHE A 2 -11.20 -10.51 20.74
CA PHE A 2 -10.27 -9.40 20.60
C PHE A 2 -8.86 -9.88 20.21
N PHE A 3 -8.38 -10.95 20.82
CA PHE A 3 -7.06 -11.51 20.53
C PHE A 3 -6.99 -12.12 19.14
N VAL A 4 -8.07 -12.73 18.68
CA VAL A 4 -8.11 -13.35 17.36
C VAL A 4 -7.99 -12.29 16.28
N GLN A 5 -8.72 -11.19 16.43
CA GLN A 5 -8.64 -10.08 15.48
C GLN A 5 -7.26 -9.43 15.48
N ASP A 6 -6.68 -9.27 16.67
CA ASP A 6 -5.36 -8.69 16.81
C ASP A 6 -4.31 -9.57 16.14
N SER A 7 -4.41 -10.89 16.32
CA SER A 7 -3.49 -11.85 15.70
C SER A 7 -3.61 -11.82 14.18
N SER A 8 -4.83 -11.81 13.67
CA SER A 8 -5.06 -11.74 12.21
C SER A 8 -4.54 -10.44 11.64
N TYR A 9 -4.78 -9.35 12.33
CA TYR A 9 -4.29 -8.04 11.90
C TYR A 9 -2.77 -8.02 11.87
N ARG A 10 -2.12 -8.54 12.90
CA ARG A 10 -0.66 -8.58 12.97
C ARG A 10 -0.06 -9.42 11.85
N LEU A 11 -0.68 -10.55 11.57
CA LEU A 11 -0.20 -11.40 10.49
C LEU A 11 -0.36 -10.71 9.14
N LYS A 12 -1.50 -10.08 8.91
CA LYS A 12 -1.74 -9.34 7.68
C LYS A 12 -0.73 -8.22 7.51
N GLU A 13 -0.43 -7.49 8.58
CA GLU A 13 0.58 -6.43 8.56
C GLU A 13 1.98 -6.99 8.28
N SER A 14 2.32 -8.13 8.86
CA SER A 14 3.60 -8.78 8.62
C SER A 14 3.76 -9.19 7.16
N ILE A 15 2.72 -9.75 6.58
CA ILE A 15 2.72 -10.13 5.18
C ILE A 15 2.89 -8.90 4.29
N ALA A 16 2.13 -7.85 4.57
CA ALA A 16 2.20 -6.62 3.78
C ALA A 16 3.58 -5.97 3.86
N LYS A 17 4.13 -5.88 5.06
CA LYS A 17 5.44 -5.28 5.27
C LYS A 17 6.53 -6.04 4.54
N CYS A 18 6.51 -7.37 4.65
CA CYS A 18 7.48 -8.21 3.97
C CYS A 18 7.35 -8.09 2.46
N ALA A 19 6.14 -8.10 1.95
CA ALA A 19 5.90 -7.99 0.52
C ALA A 19 6.42 -6.67 -0.04
N ILE A 20 6.16 -5.58 0.65
CA ILE A 20 6.63 -4.26 0.21
C ILE A 20 8.16 -4.21 0.16
N GLU A 21 8.82 -4.77 1.15
CA GLU A 21 10.28 -4.83 1.14
C GLU A 21 10.80 -5.61 -0.06
N LEU A 22 10.17 -6.75 -0.37
CA LEU A 22 10.53 -7.54 -1.54
C LEU A 22 10.28 -6.77 -2.84
N PHE A 23 9.15 -6.09 -2.93
CA PHE A 23 8.82 -5.28 -4.10
C PHE A 23 9.85 -4.17 -4.34
N LYS A 24 10.33 -3.56 -3.25
CA LYS A 24 11.34 -2.49 -3.35
C LYS A 24 12.70 -3.03 -3.77
N THR A 25 13.08 -4.19 -3.26
CA THR A 25 14.43 -4.71 -3.50
C THR A 25 14.54 -5.52 -4.79
N GLU A 26 13.51 -6.29 -5.14
CA GLU A 26 13.56 -7.20 -6.28
C GLU A 26 12.72 -6.73 -7.47
N GLY A 27 11.85 -5.76 -7.25
CA GLY A 27 10.90 -5.31 -8.26
C GLY A 27 9.59 -6.09 -8.16
N TYR A 28 8.48 -5.37 -8.31
CA TYR A 28 7.15 -5.95 -8.11
C TYR A 28 6.91 -7.17 -9.00
N ASN A 29 7.30 -7.09 -10.28
CA ASN A 29 7.04 -8.16 -11.23
C ASN A 29 7.89 -9.40 -10.99
N ASN A 30 8.96 -9.26 -10.22
CA ASN A 30 9.89 -10.36 -9.96
C ASN A 30 9.59 -11.11 -8.68
N VAL A 31 8.61 -10.64 -7.90
CA VAL A 31 8.24 -11.25 -6.62
C VAL A 31 7.01 -12.11 -6.81
N SER A 32 7.04 -13.34 -6.28
CA SER A 32 5.91 -14.25 -6.31
C SER A 32 5.25 -14.35 -4.93
N VAL A 33 4.00 -14.81 -4.92
CA VAL A 33 3.29 -15.09 -3.66
C VAL A 33 4.06 -16.14 -2.86
N ASN A 34 4.63 -17.15 -3.54
CA ASN A 34 5.43 -18.18 -2.85
C ASN A 34 6.59 -17.56 -2.09
N GLU A 35 7.28 -16.62 -2.72
CA GLU A 35 8.41 -15.95 -2.08
C GLU A 35 7.98 -15.19 -0.84
N ILE A 36 6.86 -14.50 -0.93
CA ILE A 36 6.31 -13.78 0.23
C ILE A 36 5.99 -14.76 1.36
N CYS A 37 5.36 -15.89 1.01
CA CYS A 37 4.99 -16.91 2.00
C CYS A 37 6.20 -17.54 2.67
N GLU A 38 7.28 -17.70 1.93
CA GLU A 38 8.51 -18.24 2.49
C GLU A 38 9.15 -17.27 3.49
N LYS A 39 9.12 -15.98 3.17
CA LYS A 39 9.72 -14.96 4.03
C LYS A 39 8.93 -14.74 5.32
N VAL A 40 7.61 -14.84 5.27
CA VAL A 40 6.74 -14.63 6.41
C VAL A 40 6.32 -15.95 7.06
N PRO A 41 6.97 -17.02 6.88
CA PRO A 41 6.62 -18.43 7.10
C PRO A 41 5.11 -18.66 7.33
N VAL A 42 4.33 -18.46 6.27
CA VAL A 42 2.90 -18.76 6.25
C VAL A 42 2.59 -19.66 5.07
N SER A 43 1.51 -20.41 5.15
CA SER A 43 1.07 -21.23 4.03
C SER A 43 0.39 -20.37 2.98
N ARG A 44 0.35 -20.86 1.74
CA ARG A 44 -0.37 -20.19 0.67
C ARG A 44 -1.86 -20.06 1.00
N SER A 45 -2.42 -21.07 1.64
CA SER A 45 -3.82 -21.05 2.06
C SER A 45 -4.09 -19.86 2.98
N VAL A 46 -3.23 -19.67 3.96
CA VAL A 46 -3.37 -18.55 4.90
C VAL A 46 -3.22 -17.22 4.15
N PHE A 47 -2.24 -17.13 3.27
CA PHE A 47 -2.07 -15.91 2.48
C PHE A 47 -3.35 -15.57 1.72
N TYR A 48 -3.93 -16.55 1.03
CA TYR A 48 -5.11 -16.31 0.19
C TYR A 48 -6.40 -16.08 0.98
N THR A 49 -6.39 -16.35 2.30
CA THR A 49 -7.52 -15.92 3.13
C THR A 49 -7.48 -14.42 3.41
N MET A 50 -6.30 -13.80 3.29
CA MET A 50 -6.11 -12.40 3.63
C MET A 50 -5.98 -11.49 2.41
N PHE A 51 -5.38 -11.99 1.34
CA PHE A 51 -5.15 -11.24 0.11
C PHE A 51 -5.48 -12.11 -1.10
N LYS A 52 -5.98 -11.49 -2.16
CA LYS A 52 -6.30 -12.21 -3.39
C LYS A 52 -5.05 -12.52 -4.21
N GLY A 53 -3.99 -11.77 -4.00
CA GLY A 53 -2.73 -11.91 -4.70
C GLY A 53 -1.80 -10.78 -4.32
N LYS A 54 -0.66 -10.69 -4.99
CA LYS A 54 0.32 -9.65 -4.62
C LYS A 54 -0.18 -8.24 -4.91
N ARG A 55 -1.04 -8.06 -5.91
CA ARG A 55 -1.63 -6.76 -6.18
C ARG A 55 -2.52 -6.30 -5.03
N SER A 56 -3.28 -7.23 -4.44
CA SER A 56 -4.11 -6.89 -3.27
C SER A 56 -3.27 -6.42 -2.10
N VAL A 57 -2.07 -6.99 -1.94
CA VAL A 57 -1.15 -6.54 -0.90
C VAL A 57 -0.73 -5.10 -1.15
N LEU A 58 -0.39 -4.79 -2.38
CA LEU A 58 0.02 -3.44 -2.76
C LEU A 58 -1.11 -2.44 -2.54
N ASP A 59 -2.32 -2.79 -2.97
CA ASP A 59 -3.50 -1.94 -2.77
C ASP A 59 -3.76 -1.70 -1.28
N TYR A 60 -3.60 -2.73 -0.46
CA TYR A 60 -3.79 -2.64 0.99
C TYR A 60 -2.82 -1.64 1.61
N VAL A 61 -1.54 -1.70 1.21
CA VAL A 61 -0.52 -0.81 1.76
C VAL A 61 -0.78 0.63 1.34
N VAL A 62 -1.16 0.85 0.09
CA VAL A 62 -1.43 2.19 -0.43
C VAL A 62 -2.65 2.80 0.25
N ALA A 63 -3.70 2.00 0.45
CA ALA A 63 -4.94 2.48 1.05
C ALA A 63 -4.84 2.63 2.57
N LYS A 64 -3.83 2.03 3.19
CA LYS A 64 -3.70 2.03 4.63
C LYS A 64 -3.50 3.44 5.18
N PRO A 65 -4.27 3.85 6.21
CA PRO A 65 -4.07 5.15 6.83
C PRO A 65 -2.66 5.26 7.40
N GLN A 66 -2.03 6.39 7.16
CA GLN A 66 -0.71 6.64 7.71
C GLN A 66 -0.83 7.25 9.09
N GLN A 67 0.28 7.19 9.83
CA GLN A 67 0.30 7.59 11.21
C GLN A 67 -0.16 9.03 11.43
N ASN A 68 0.06 9.90 10.44
CA ASN A 68 -0.27 11.32 10.55
C ASN A 68 -1.47 11.72 9.69
N ASP A 69 -2.29 10.75 9.28
CA ASP A 69 -3.41 11.04 8.39
C ASP A 69 -4.43 12.01 9.00
N GLU A 70 -4.71 11.85 10.28
CA GLU A 70 -5.66 12.72 10.95
C GLU A 70 -5.17 14.16 10.97
N GLU A 71 -3.90 14.34 11.29
CA GLU A 71 -3.28 15.66 11.30
C GLU A 71 -3.20 16.26 9.91
N SER A 72 -2.81 15.44 8.94
CA SER A 72 -2.74 15.88 7.55
C SER A 72 -4.10 16.30 7.03
N PHE A 73 -5.13 15.52 7.37
CA PHE A 73 -6.49 15.82 6.97
C PHE A 73 -6.97 17.13 7.58
N ARG A 74 -6.63 17.37 8.83
CA ARG A 74 -6.99 18.61 9.53
C ARG A 74 -6.31 19.81 8.87
N LYS A 75 -5.01 19.68 8.56
CA LYS A 75 -4.29 20.74 7.86
C LYS A 75 -4.90 21.04 6.50
N PHE A 76 -5.32 19.99 5.80
CA PHE A 76 -5.97 20.15 4.49
C PHE A 76 -7.29 20.92 4.64
N ALA A 77 -8.08 20.56 5.65
CA ALA A 77 -9.37 21.22 5.89
C ALA A 77 -9.20 22.67 6.31
N ASP A 78 -8.15 22.96 7.08
CA ASP A 78 -7.90 24.30 7.60
C ASP A 78 -7.08 25.17 6.64
N ALA A 79 -6.70 24.65 5.48
CA ALA A 79 -5.91 25.41 4.53
C ALA A 79 -6.63 26.68 4.09
N GLU A 80 -5.90 27.78 4.01
CA GLU A 80 -6.47 29.09 3.74
C GLU A 80 -6.93 29.25 2.30
N ASN A 81 -6.32 28.50 1.38
CA ASN A 81 -6.64 28.65 -0.03
C ASN A 81 -6.35 27.35 -0.78
N ASP A 82 -6.79 27.33 -2.05
CA ASP A 82 -6.66 26.13 -2.89
C ASP A 82 -5.23 25.81 -3.23
N PHE A 83 -4.37 26.80 -3.36
CA PHE A 83 -2.95 26.58 -3.63
C PHE A 83 -2.31 25.78 -2.50
N GLU A 84 -2.62 26.13 -1.27
CA GLU A 84 -2.09 25.42 -0.10
C GLU A 84 -2.59 23.98 -0.05
N ARG A 85 -3.85 23.76 -0.40
CA ARG A 85 -4.41 22.40 -0.48
C ARG A 85 -3.71 21.55 -1.52
N ILE A 86 -3.48 22.14 -2.69
CA ILE A 86 -2.77 21.44 -3.77
C ILE A 86 -1.35 21.11 -3.34
N TRP A 87 -0.69 22.05 -2.68
CA TRP A 87 0.66 21.84 -2.19
C TRP A 87 0.72 20.69 -1.19
N GLN A 88 -0.23 20.61 -0.28
CA GLN A 88 -0.28 19.55 0.70
C GLN A 88 -0.47 18.17 0.06
N LEU A 89 -1.35 18.10 -0.94
CA LEU A 89 -1.56 16.86 -1.69
C LEU A 89 -0.29 16.43 -2.43
N PHE A 90 0.38 17.39 -3.03
CA PHE A 90 1.62 17.15 -3.76
C PHE A 90 2.73 16.67 -2.83
N ASP A 91 2.86 17.32 -1.68
CA ASP A 91 3.85 16.95 -0.68
C ASP A 91 3.62 15.51 -0.18
N ARG A 92 2.37 15.16 0.08
CA ARG A 92 2.02 13.80 0.50
C ARG A 92 2.37 12.78 -0.59
N PHE A 93 2.07 13.09 -1.84
CA PHE A 93 2.40 12.22 -2.96
C PHE A 93 3.91 12.00 -3.05
N ILE A 94 4.68 13.06 -2.95
CA ILE A 94 6.13 12.97 -3.03
C ILE A 94 6.70 12.16 -1.87
N THR A 95 6.17 12.34 -0.67
CA THR A 95 6.62 11.58 0.50
C THR A 95 6.41 10.09 0.28
N ILE A 96 5.26 9.70 -0.22
CA ILE A 96 4.95 8.30 -0.52
C ILE A 96 5.88 7.79 -1.63
N ALA A 97 6.08 8.58 -2.67
CA ALA A 97 6.92 8.19 -3.79
C ALA A 97 8.38 7.98 -3.38
N LEU A 98 8.87 8.82 -2.48
CA LEU A 98 10.24 8.69 -1.98
C LEU A 98 10.39 7.43 -1.12
N ASP A 99 9.39 7.12 -0.33
CA ASP A 99 9.41 5.93 0.50
C ASP A 99 9.37 4.64 -0.33
N PHE A 100 8.52 4.62 -1.35
CA PHE A 100 8.37 3.45 -2.21
C PHE A 100 9.49 3.29 -3.24
N GLY A 101 10.11 4.39 -3.63
CA GLY A 101 11.12 4.39 -4.67
C GLY A 101 10.50 4.53 -6.07
N PRO A 102 11.32 4.92 -7.06
CA PRO A 102 10.80 5.23 -8.40
C PRO A 102 10.20 4.03 -9.12
N GLN A 103 10.78 2.85 -8.96
CA GLN A 103 10.28 1.68 -9.67
C GLN A 103 8.91 1.25 -9.18
N LEU A 104 8.74 1.16 -7.87
CA LEU A 104 7.45 0.75 -7.30
C LEU A 104 6.38 1.82 -7.52
N THR A 105 6.76 3.09 -7.41
CA THR A 105 5.85 4.20 -7.68
C THR A 105 5.38 4.17 -9.13
N SER A 106 6.29 3.93 -10.06
CA SER A 106 5.93 3.80 -11.48
C SER A 106 4.99 2.64 -11.72
N THR A 107 5.26 1.51 -11.07
CA THR A 107 4.39 0.33 -11.17
C THR A 107 2.99 0.64 -10.70
N LEU A 108 2.87 1.30 -9.56
CA LEU A 108 1.56 1.71 -9.04
C LEU A 108 0.81 2.61 -10.01
N PHE A 109 1.53 3.55 -10.58
CA PHE A 109 0.93 4.50 -11.52
C PHE A 109 0.40 3.78 -12.75
N ILE A 110 1.21 2.88 -13.31
CA ILE A 110 0.81 2.10 -14.49
C ILE A 110 -0.40 1.23 -14.17
N MET A 111 -0.42 0.60 -13.01
CA MET A 111 -1.53 -0.27 -12.61
C MET A 111 -2.83 0.48 -12.49
N GLN A 112 -2.79 1.74 -12.10
CA GLN A 112 -4.01 2.55 -12.02
C GLN A 112 -4.63 2.75 -13.39
N PHE A 113 -3.80 2.94 -14.42
CA PHE A 113 -4.31 3.11 -15.78
C PHE A 113 -4.74 1.81 -16.43
N GLU A 114 -4.13 0.69 -16.06
CA GLU A 114 -4.49 -0.60 -16.61
C GLU A 114 -5.72 -1.21 -15.94
N SER A 115 -6.01 -0.79 -14.72
CA SER A 115 -7.16 -1.31 -14.00
C SER A 115 -8.45 -0.77 -14.63
N PRO A 116 -9.39 -1.65 -14.96
CA PRO A 116 -10.70 -1.18 -15.45
C PRO A 116 -11.36 -0.21 -14.50
N GLN A 117 -11.18 -0.41 -13.21
CA GLN A 117 -11.75 0.46 -12.20
C GLN A 117 -11.06 1.81 -12.14
N GLY A 118 -9.74 1.84 -12.39
CA GLY A 118 -8.97 3.08 -12.34
C GLY A 118 -9.39 4.07 -13.40
N ILE A 119 -9.69 3.59 -14.62
CA ILE A 119 -10.03 4.46 -15.74
C ILE A 119 -11.52 4.67 -15.86
N ARG A 120 -12.29 3.60 -15.75
CA ARG A 120 -13.74 3.66 -16.00
C ARG A 120 -14.49 4.45 -14.94
N GLU A 121 -14.03 4.37 -13.72
CA GLU A 121 -14.71 5.04 -12.61
C GLU A 121 -14.24 6.47 -12.43
N ALA A 122 -13.17 6.83 -13.08
CA ALA A 122 -12.72 8.21 -13.12
C ALA A 122 -13.56 8.99 -14.11
#